data_dc6289152e1910f8d3d04f808b262487
#
_entry.id   dc6289152e1910f8d3d04f808b262487
#
_cell.length_a   1.000
_cell.length_b   1.000
_cell.length_c   1.000
_cell.angle_alpha   90.00
_cell.angle_beta   90.00
_cell.angle_gamma   90.00
#
_symmetry.space_group_name_H-M   'P 1'
#
loop_
_entity.id
_entity.type
_entity.pdbx_description
1 polymer ?
#
loop_
_entity_poly.entity_id
_entity_poly.type
_entity_poly.pdbx_seq_one_letter_code
_entity_poly.pdbx_strand_id
1 'polypeptide(L)'
;IEVLRFFGIASVDQWDDMWPNLNVAYRQHNSHEVFPEAVSAWLRRGEIEAAQIHCEPYDRANFRQALDEIRGLTTQAPEIFVPRMQELCAKAGVAIVFVPALQKTGVSGATRWISP
;
A
#
# COMPACT_ATOMS: atom_id res chain seq x y z
N ILE A 1 -2.87 7.47 23.13
CA ILE A 1 -3.17 8.67 22.31
C ILE A 1 -2.36 8.66 21.02
N GLU A 2 -1.07 8.40 21.08
CA GLU A 2 -0.23 8.36 19.88
C GLU A 2 -0.64 7.25 18.92
N VAL A 3 -1.03 6.08 19.44
CA VAL A 3 -1.51 4.98 18.63
C VAL A 3 -2.79 5.36 17.90
N LEU A 4 -3.70 6.03 18.61
CA LEU A 4 -4.96 6.49 18.00
C LEU A 4 -4.71 7.54 16.92
N ARG A 5 -3.76 8.45 17.13
CA ARG A 5 -3.36 9.44 16.12
C ARG A 5 -2.76 8.78 14.89
N PHE A 6 -1.94 7.76 15.08
CA PHE A 6 -1.35 7.01 13.98
C PHE A 6 -2.42 6.45 13.06
N PHE A 7 -3.47 5.86 13.61
CA PHE A 7 -4.57 5.30 12.83
C PHE A 7 -5.61 6.33 12.38
N GLY A 8 -5.50 7.59 12.83
CA GLY A 8 -6.45 8.64 12.48
C GLY A 8 -7.82 8.42 13.08
N ILE A 9 -7.88 7.81 14.26
CA ILE A 9 -9.13 7.46 14.96
C ILE A 9 -9.14 8.07 16.36
N ALA A 10 -10.32 8.19 16.95
CA ALA A 10 -10.49 8.77 18.28
C ALA A 10 -10.60 7.72 19.39
N SER A 11 -10.92 6.47 19.07
CA SER A 11 -11.09 5.40 20.05
C SER A 11 -10.74 4.04 19.47
N VAL A 12 -10.50 3.08 20.36
CA VAL A 12 -10.24 1.69 19.98
C VAL A 12 -11.45 1.07 19.26
N ASP A 13 -12.66 1.48 19.65
CA ASP A 13 -13.88 0.99 19.01
C ASP A 13 -13.92 1.33 17.52
N GLN A 14 -13.42 2.52 17.14
CA GLN A 14 -13.32 2.90 15.72
C GLN A 14 -12.34 2.00 14.97
N TRP A 15 -11.26 1.57 15.61
CA TRP A 15 -10.33 0.62 15.01
C TRP A 15 -11.04 -0.71 14.71
N ASP A 16 -11.80 -1.23 15.69
CA ASP A 16 -12.54 -2.48 15.55
C ASP A 16 -13.57 -2.42 14.42
N ASP A 17 -14.21 -1.25 14.24
CA ASP A 17 -15.21 -1.07 13.18
C ASP A 17 -14.57 -0.88 11.80
N MET A 18 -13.45 -0.18 11.73
CA MET A 18 -12.86 0.23 10.46
C MET A 18 -11.96 -0.82 9.85
N TRP A 19 -10.96 -1.31 10.60
CA TRP A 19 -9.88 -2.09 10.01
C TRP A 19 -10.25 -3.52 9.61
N PRO A 20 -11.04 -4.27 10.42
CA PRO A 20 -11.43 -5.62 9.99
C PRO A 20 -12.32 -5.65 8.76
N ASN A 21 -13.02 -4.55 8.48
CA ASN A 21 -13.99 -4.46 7.39
C ASN A 21 -13.42 -3.81 6.13
N LEU A 22 -12.14 -3.48 6.10
CA LEU A 22 -11.52 -2.90 4.92
C LEU A 22 -11.44 -3.91 3.78
N ASN A 23 -11.84 -3.46 2.59
CA ASN A 23 -11.70 -4.27 1.38
C ASN A 23 -10.29 -4.09 0.83
N VAL A 24 -9.41 -5.01 1.16
CA VAL A 24 -8.00 -4.98 0.78
C VAL A 24 -7.61 -6.32 0.16
N ALA A 25 -6.91 -6.25 -0.96
CA ALA A 25 -6.32 -7.43 -1.57
C ALA A 25 -4.90 -7.61 -1.05
N TYR A 26 -4.62 -8.76 -0.45
CA TYR A 26 -3.33 -9.08 0.14
C TYR A 26 -2.58 -10.15 -0.63
N ARG A 27 -1.26 -10.07 -0.55
CA ARG A 27 -0.39 -11.19 -0.88
C ARG A 27 0.08 -11.81 0.43
N GLN A 28 -0.48 -12.96 0.77
CA GLN A 28 -0.22 -13.63 2.05
C GLN A 28 0.75 -14.79 1.91
N HIS A 29 1.48 -15.05 3.00
CA HIS A 29 2.32 -16.24 3.15
C HIS A 29 1.54 -17.32 3.89
N ASN A 30 1.33 -18.47 3.29
CA ASN A 30 0.53 -19.55 3.87
C ASN A 30 1.11 -20.15 5.15
N SER A 31 2.41 -20.00 5.38
CA SER A 31 3.11 -20.58 6.51
C SER A 31 3.14 -19.68 7.76
N HIS A 32 2.56 -18.49 7.70
CA HIS A 32 2.63 -17.52 8.78
C HIS A 32 1.25 -17.19 9.33
N GLU A 33 1.20 -17.00 10.66
CA GLU A 33 0.00 -16.47 11.30
C GLU A 33 -0.16 -14.99 10.94
N VAL A 34 -1.42 -14.57 10.76
CA VAL A 34 -1.76 -13.18 10.48
C VAL A 34 -2.39 -12.56 11.71
N PHE A 35 -1.79 -11.47 12.19
CA PHE A 35 -2.31 -10.72 13.33
C PHE A 35 -2.93 -9.43 12.82
N PRO A 36 -4.25 -9.23 12.98
CA PRO A 36 -4.95 -8.05 12.45
C PRO A 36 -4.33 -6.73 12.92
N GLU A 37 -3.86 -6.69 14.16
CA GLU A 37 -3.24 -5.49 14.72
C GLU A 37 -1.96 -5.12 13.97
N ALA A 38 -1.09 -6.10 13.70
CA ALA A 38 0.15 -5.89 12.97
C ALA A 38 -0.12 -5.51 11.51
N VAL A 39 -1.08 -6.16 10.89
CA VAL A 39 -1.48 -5.86 9.51
C VAL A 39 -2.04 -4.45 9.40
N SER A 40 -2.90 -4.05 10.35
CA SER A 40 -3.49 -2.71 10.33
C SER A 40 -2.44 -1.61 10.50
N ALA A 41 -1.44 -1.83 11.36
CA ALA A 41 -0.35 -0.88 11.54
C ALA A 41 0.48 -0.73 10.26
N TRP A 42 0.79 -1.84 9.61
CA TRP A 42 1.52 -1.86 8.34
C TRP A 42 0.75 -1.14 7.24
N LEU A 43 -0.56 -1.43 7.11
CA LEU A 43 -1.43 -0.76 6.13
C LEU A 43 -1.51 0.73 6.38
N ARG A 44 -1.67 1.14 7.64
CA ARG A 44 -1.77 2.57 7.97
C ARG A 44 -0.48 3.31 7.65
N ARG A 45 0.67 2.69 7.88
CA ARG A 45 1.95 3.29 7.51
C ARG A 45 2.04 3.49 6.00
N GLY A 46 1.62 2.49 5.23
CA GLY A 46 1.56 2.61 3.78
C GLY A 46 0.62 3.70 3.33
N GLU A 47 -0.53 3.83 3.98
CA GLU A 47 -1.52 4.87 3.69
C GLU A 47 -0.96 6.28 3.94
N ILE A 48 -0.24 6.45 5.07
CA ILE A 48 0.41 7.73 5.39
C ILE A 48 1.47 8.09 4.34
N GLU A 49 2.30 7.13 3.96
CA GLU A 49 3.32 7.37 2.94
C GLU A 49 2.71 7.62 1.56
N ALA A 50 1.66 6.89 1.21
CA ALA A 50 0.95 7.09 -0.07
C ALA A 50 0.34 8.48 -0.17
N ALA A 51 -0.16 9.01 0.94
CA ALA A 51 -0.75 10.35 0.97
C ALA A 51 0.27 11.46 0.66
N GLN A 52 1.56 11.19 0.82
CA GLN A 52 2.63 12.13 0.51
C GLN A 52 3.04 12.10 -0.97
N ILE A 53 2.57 11.12 -1.72
CA ILE A 53 2.86 10.98 -3.14
C ILE A 53 1.80 11.73 -3.94
N HIS A 54 2.26 12.65 -4.79
CA HIS A 54 1.35 13.33 -5.71
C HIS A 54 0.99 12.38 -6.85
N CYS A 55 -0.29 12.01 -6.93
CA CYS A 55 -0.81 11.16 -7.99
C CYS A 55 -1.82 11.92 -8.84
N GLU A 56 -1.78 11.68 -10.14
CA GLU A 56 -2.85 12.10 -11.04
C GLU A 56 -4.12 11.27 -10.76
N PRO A 57 -5.29 11.70 -11.25
CA PRO A 57 -6.49 10.88 -11.14
C PRO A 57 -6.27 9.51 -11.77
N TYR A 58 -6.83 8.47 -11.16
CA TYR A 58 -6.66 7.11 -11.65
C TYR A 58 -7.25 6.96 -13.05
N ASP A 59 -6.45 6.38 -13.96
CA ASP A 59 -6.86 6.03 -15.31
C ASP A 59 -6.39 4.60 -15.62
N ARG A 60 -7.34 3.73 -15.84
CA ARG A 60 -7.08 2.31 -16.07
C ARG A 60 -6.20 2.05 -17.30
N ALA A 61 -6.43 2.77 -18.39
CA ALA A 61 -5.65 2.61 -19.61
C ALA A 61 -4.21 3.06 -19.40
N ASN A 62 -4.03 4.21 -18.74
CA ASN A 62 -2.70 4.72 -18.42
C ASN A 62 -1.96 3.77 -17.47
N PHE A 63 -2.66 3.18 -16.53
CA PHE A 63 -2.04 2.23 -15.61
C PHE A 63 -1.59 0.96 -16.33
N ARG A 64 -2.37 0.46 -17.29
CA ARG A 64 -1.95 -0.67 -18.12
C ARG A 64 -0.69 -0.37 -18.92
N GLN A 65 -0.61 0.82 -19.51
CA GLN A 65 0.60 1.23 -20.20
C GLN A 65 1.79 1.33 -19.26
N ALA A 66 1.57 1.87 -18.06
CA ALA A 66 2.62 1.94 -17.05
C ALA A 66 3.14 0.55 -16.68
N LEU A 67 2.26 -0.42 -16.51
CA LEU A 67 2.65 -1.80 -16.20
C LEU A 67 3.48 -2.42 -17.34
N ASP A 68 3.14 -2.15 -18.58
CA ASP A 68 3.91 -2.65 -19.73
C ASP A 68 5.31 -2.04 -19.77
N GLU A 69 5.44 -0.74 -19.51
CA GLU A 69 6.74 -0.08 -19.40
C GLU A 69 7.56 -0.64 -18.23
N ILE A 70 6.93 -0.89 -17.08
CA ILE A 70 7.58 -1.45 -15.91
C ILE A 70 8.16 -2.83 -16.22
N ARG A 71 7.45 -3.66 -16.97
CA ARG A 71 7.97 -4.96 -17.38
C ARG A 71 9.30 -4.84 -18.15
N GLY A 72 9.43 -3.80 -18.97
CA GLY A 72 10.68 -3.54 -19.68
C GLY A 72 11.80 -3.04 -18.78
N LEU A 73 11.49 -2.55 -17.59
CA LEU A 73 12.49 -2.03 -16.64
C LEU A 73 13.01 -3.09 -15.67
N THR A 74 12.44 -4.28 -15.65
CA THR A 74 12.80 -5.30 -14.65
C THR A 74 14.25 -5.79 -14.75
N THR A 75 14.92 -5.54 -15.87
CA THR A 75 16.35 -5.86 -16.05
C THR A 75 17.26 -4.78 -15.51
N GLN A 76 16.74 -3.62 -15.12
CA GLN A 76 17.52 -2.52 -14.57
C GLN A 76 17.83 -2.74 -13.10
N ALA A 77 18.88 -2.06 -12.60
CA ALA A 77 19.18 -2.08 -11.17
C ALA A 77 18.06 -1.44 -10.36
N PRO A 78 17.80 -1.89 -9.10
CA PRO A 78 16.73 -1.33 -8.28
C PRO A 78 16.81 0.19 -8.11
N GLU A 79 18.01 0.76 -8.06
CA GLU A 79 18.21 2.21 -7.92
C GLU A 79 17.62 3.00 -9.09
N ILE A 80 17.53 2.36 -10.26
CA ILE A 80 16.94 2.95 -11.47
C ILE A 80 15.48 2.55 -11.60
N PHE A 81 15.19 1.28 -11.40
CA PHE A 81 13.88 0.67 -11.59
C PHE A 81 12.82 1.23 -10.63
N VAL A 82 13.13 1.29 -9.33
CA VAL A 82 12.13 1.64 -8.30
C VAL A 82 11.62 3.07 -8.46
N PRO A 83 12.50 4.11 -8.58
CA PRO A 83 11.99 5.48 -8.77
C PRO A 83 11.17 5.63 -10.05
N ARG A 84 11.59 4.98 -11.12
CA ARG A 84 10.87 5.06 -12.40
C ARG A 84 9.50 4.39 -12.31
N MET A 85 9.42 3.25 -11.65
CA MET A 85 8.16 2.54 -11.42
C MET A 85 7.19 3.41 -10.62
N GLN A 86 7.66 4.03 -9.55
CA GLN A 86 6.85 4.90 -8.72
C GLN A 86 6.32 6.10 -9.52
N GLU A 87 7.17 6.70 -10.35
CA GLU A 87 6.79 7.83 -11.20
C GLU A 87 5.72 7.44 -12.22
N LEU A 88 5.92 6.32 -12.92
CA LEU A 88 4.97 5.85 -13.93
C LEU A 88 3.61 5.54 -13.31
N CYS A 89 3.60 4.89 -12.15
CA CYS A 89 2.35 4.55 -11.47
C CYS A 89 1.65 5.80 -10.93
N ALA A 90 2.39 6.75 -10.36
CA ALA A 90 1.80 8.00 -9.86
C ALA A 90 1.11 8.79 -10.97
N LYS A 91 1.69 8.83 -12.16
CA LYS A 91 1.07 9.48 -13.33
C LYS A 91 -0.23 8.80 -13.75
N ALA A 92 -0.40 7.53 -13.43
CA ALA A 92 -1.62 6.78 -13.71
C ALA A 92 -2.59 6.75 -12.51
N GLY A 93 -2.28 7.45 -11.44
CA GLY A 93 -3.14 7.54 -10.27
C GLY A 93 -2.94 6.42 -9.25
N VAL A 94 -1.78 5.77 -9.26
CA VAL A 94 -1.47 4.68 -8.33
C VAL A 94 -0.21 5.03 -7.53
N ALA A 95 -0.35 5.10 -6.22
CA ALA A 95 0.78 5.33 -5.32
C ALA A 95 1.39 3.98 -4.93
N ILE A 96 2.68 3.80 -5.22
CA ILE A 96 3.43 2.63 -4.79
C ILE A 96 4.33 3.04 -3.64
N VAL A 97 4.20 2.34 -2.52
CA VAL A 97 5.03 2.56 -1.34
C VAL A 97 5.64 1.24 -0.89
N PHE A 98 6.83 1.34 -0.32
CA PHE A 98 7.55 0.19 0.20
C PHE A 98 7.66 0.37 1.71
N VAL A 99 6.91 -0.45 2.45
CA VAL A 99 6.86 -0.38 3.91
C VAL A 99 7.41 -1.70 4.44
N PRO A 100 8.45 -1.68 5.27
CA PRO A 100 8.95 -2.93 5.86
C PRO A 100 7.84 -3.65 6.60
N ALA A 101 7.71 -4.95 6.36
CA ALA A 101 6.71 -5.76 7.03
C ALA A 101 7.03 -5.87 8.52
N LEU A 102 6.00 -5.67 9.35
CA LEU A 102 6.12 -5.92 10.78
C LEU A 102 6.08 -7.42 11.03
N GLN A 103 6.62 -7.85 12.17
CA GLN A 103 6.54 -9.26 12.55
C GLN A 103 5.08 -9.69 12.64
N LYS A 104 4.81 -10.92 12.22
CA LYS A 104 3.50 -11.56 12.33
C LYS A 104 2.40 -10.91 11.49
N THR A 105 2.77 -10.19 10.42
CA THR A 105 1.77 -9.71 9.47
C THR A 105 1.30 -10.82 8.54
N GLY A 106 2.17 -11.76 8.19
CA GLY A 106 1.83 -12.85 7.27
C GLY A 106 1.52 -12.41 5.86
N VAL A 107 1.78 -11.15 5.52
CA VAL A 107 1.49 -10.59 4.20
C VAL A 107 2.74 -9.93 3.63
N SER A 108 2.90 -9.96 2.30
CA SER A 108 4.02 -9.33 1.61
C SER A 108 3.60 -8.16 0.73
N GLY A 109 2.31 -8.00 0.49
CA GLY A 109 1.80 -6.89 -0.29
C GLY A 109 0.32 -6.70 -0.10
N ALA A 110 -0.15 -5.50 -0.38
CA ALA A 110 -1.56 -5.16 -0.30
C ALA A 110 -1.90 -4.09 -1.33
N THR A 111 -3.12 -4.14 -1.83
CA THR A 111 -3.66 -3.14 -2.76
C THR A 111 -5.04 -2.74 -2.27
N ARG A 112 -5.30 -1.44 -2.22
CA ARG A 112 -6.63 -0.93 -1.86
C ARG A 112 -6.89 0.41 -2.53
N TRP A 113 -8.17 0.73 -2.65
CA TRP A 113 -8.60 2.07 -3.03
C TRP A 113 -8.56 2.99 -1.82
N ILE A 114 -7.89 4.13 -1.93
CA ILE A 114 -7.85 5.15 -0.86
C ILE A 114 -8.95 6.17 -1.07
N SER A 115 -9.25 6.47 -2.33
CA SER A 115 -10.37 7.33 -2.70
C SER A 115 -11.04 6.79 -3.95
N PRO A 116 -12.31 7.12 -4.16
CA PRO A 116 -13.04 6.66 -5.33
C PRO A 116 -12.41 7.17 -6.64
#